data_eadd28d133c7797a157f142450580302
#
_entry.id   eadd28d133c7797a157f142450580302
#
_cell.length_a   1.000
_cell.length_b   1.000
_cell.length_c   1.000
_cell.angle_alpha   90.00
_cell.angle_beta   90.00
_cell.angle_gamma   90.00
#
_symmetry.space_group_name_H-M   'P 1'
#
loop_
_entity.id
_entity.type
_entity.pdbx_description
1 polymer ?
#
loop_
_entity_poly.entity_id
_entity_poly.type
_entity_poly.pdbx_seq_one_letter_code
_entity_poly.pdbx_strand_id
1 'polypeptide(L)'
;GLGPDGGGTAAVASRDQVVRLIRSLEPADVIARLDAVRAHALTLPATTGRIAALGFCWGGSTSFAYVVTQPHLQAAVVYYGTSPEAADEFAQIVAPVLGHYGEDDERVNSTIPRAEEAMVTGQSFESNIYAGAGHGFLRAQDDREGANLRASEAAWPRTLEFFREDFARTANNR
;
A
#
# COMPACT_ATOMS: atom_id res chain seq x y z
N GLY A 1 0.17 -16.56 8.72
CA GLY A 1 -1.22 -16.38 9.14
C GLY A 1 -1.31 -15.67 10.47
N LEU A 2 -2.36 -14.93 10.66
CA LEU A 2 -2.71 -14.37 11.96
C LEU A 2 -3.23 -15.48 12.87
N GLY A 3 -2.80 -15.47 14.12
CA GLY A 3 -3.18 -16.46 15.13
C GLY A 3 -2.00 -17.36 15.56
N PRO A 4 -2.00 -17.81 16.80
CA PRO A 4 -0.85 -18.51 17.40
C PRO A 4 -0.51 -19.82 16.68
N ASP A 5 -1.48 -20.48 16.09
CA ASP A 5 -1.31 -21.79 15.42
C ASP A 5 -1.42 -21.69 13.90
N GLY A 6 -1.30 -20.50 13.33
CA GLY A 6 -1.38 -20.30 11.88
C GLY A 6 -2.78 -20.45 11.28
N GLY A 7 -3.83 -20.53 12.11
CA GLY A 7 -5.21 -20.73 11.69
C GLY A 7 -5.87 -19.53 10.99
N GLY A 8 -5.13 -18.43 10.80
CA GLY A 8 -5.63 -17.22 10.19
C GLY A 8 -6.72 -16.52 11.00
N THR A 9 -7.42 -15.59 10.38
CA THR A 9 -8.51 -14.82 11.03
C THR A 9 -9.71 -15.68 11.39
N ALA A 10 -9.92 -16.82 10.74
CA ALA A 10 -11.01 -17.75 11.05
C ALA A 10 -10.86 -18.43 12.43
N ALA A 11 -9.63 -18.51 12.94
CA ALA A 11 -9.34 -19.06 14.26
C ALA A 11 -9.49 -18.04 15.39
N VAL A 12 -9.87 -16.79 15.09
CA VAL A 12 -9.97 -15.70 16.05
C VAL A 12 -11.43 -15.38 16.36
N ALA A 13 -11.77 -15.29 17.65
CA ALA A 13 -13.17 -15.25 18.11
C ALA A 13 -13.93 -13.97 17.73
N SER A 14 -13.23 -12.85 17.47
CA SER A 14 -13.89 -11.58 17.14
C SER A 14 -13.02 -10.66 16.26
N ARG A 15 -13.69 -9.72 15.56
CA ARG A 15 -13.01 -8.67 14.78
C ARG A 15 -12.05 -7.84 15.64
N ASP A 16 -12.44 -7.47 16.84
CA ASP A 16 -11.62 -6.65 17.73
C ASP A 16 -10.34 -7.38 18.15
N GLN A 17 -10.44 -8.69 18.35
CA GLN A 17 -9.28 -9.53 18.63
C GLN A 17 -8.35 -9.61 17.40
N VAL A 18 -8.88 -9.73 16.18
CA VAL A 18 -8.08 -9.64 14.93
C VAL A 18 -7.34 -8.32 14.84
N VAL A 19 -8.02 -7.20 15.10
CA VAL A 19 -7.41 -5.86 15.09
C VAL A 19 -6.29 -5.74 16.11
N ARG A 20 -6.49 -6.25 17.33
CA ARG A 20 -5.44 -6.26 18.37
C ARG A 20 -4.23 -7.08 17.94
N LEU A 21 -4.45 -8.27 17.37
CA LEU A 21 -3.37 -9.12 16.87
C LEU A 21 -2.59 -8.46 15.73
N ILE A 22 -3.27 -7.78 14.80
CA ILE A 22 -2.60 -7.02 13.72
C ILE A 22 -1.73 -5.92 14.32
N ARG A 23 -2.24 -5.17 15.30
CA ARG A 23 -1.51 -4.08 15.95
C ARG A 23 -0.34 -4.54 16.83
N SER A 24 -0.34 -5.80 17.24
CA SER A 24 0.77 -6.39 18.02
C SER A 24 1.86 -7.03 17.16
N LEU A 25 1.72 -6.99 15.83
CA LEU A 25 2.78 -7.49 14.95
C LEU A 25 3.97 -6.52 14.96
N GLU A 26 5.14 -7.06 15.20
CA GLU A 26 6.37 -6.30 15.06
C GLU A 26 6.62 -5.95 13.58
N PRO A 27 6.95 -4.69 13.27
CA PRO A 27 7.18 -4.27 11.87
C PRO A 27 8.20 -5.15 11.14
N ALA A 28 9.30 -5.52 11.79
CA ALA A 28 10.32 -6.37 11.20
C ALA A 28 9.80 -7.76 10.81
N ASP A 29 8.90 -8.34 11.63
CA ASP A 29 8.28 -9.63 11.32
C ASP A 29 7.33 -9.53 10.12
N VAL A 30 6.63 -8.41 9.98
CA VAL A 30 5.76 -8.16 8.83
C VAL A 30 6.61 -8.07 7.54
N ILE A 31 7.69 -7.31 7.55
CA ILE A 31 8.61 -7.18 6.43
C ILE A 31 9.22 -8.55 6.07
N ALA A 32 9.72 -9.31 7.04
CA ALA A 32 10.29 -10.64 6.79
C ALA A 32 9.28 -11.60 6.13
N ARG A 33 8.00 -11.53 6.52
CA ARG A 33 6.94 -12.32 5.89
C ARG A 33 6.64 -11.88 4.46
N LEU A 34 6.64 -10.57 4.19
CA LEU A 34 6.47 -10.03 2.84
C LEU A 34 7.65 -10.44 1.94
N ASP A 35 8.88 -10.42 2.46
CA ASP A 35 10.05 -10.90 1.74
C ASP A 35 9.96 -12.40 1.40
N ALA A 36 9.48 -13.21 2.33
CA ALA A 36 9.26 -14.64 2.10
C ALA A 36 8.19 -14.88 1.01
N VAL A 37 7.09 -14.12 1.04
CA VAL A 37 6.05 -14.17 -0.01
C VAL A 37 6.61 -13.73 -1.35
N ARG A 38 7.37 -12.64 -1.39
CA ARG A 38 8.04 -12.15 -2.60
C ARG A 38 9.00 -13.19 -3.16
N ALA A 39 9.86 -13.76 -2.31
CA ALA A 39 10.80 -14.80 -2.72
C ALA A 39 10.07 -16.01 -3.32
N HIS A 40 8.99 -16.47 -2.67
CA HIS A 40 8.16 -17.55 -3.19
C HIS A 40 7.52 -17.18 -4.54
N ALA A 41 6.92 -15.99 -4.65
CA ALA A 41 6.30 -15.54 -5.90
C ALA A 41 7.29 -15.55 -7.08
N LEU A 42 8.55 -15.20 -6.85
CA LEU A 42 9.60 -15.22 -7.87
C LEU A 42 9.97 -16.63 -8.35
N THR A 43 9.63 -17.69 -7.62
CA THR A 43 9.85 -19.09 -8.05
C THR A 43 8.73 -19.62 -8.93
N LEU A 44 7.58 -18.92 -9.02
CA LEU A 44 6.43 -19.39 -9.79
C LEU A 44 6.68 -19.25 -11.30
N PRO A 45 6.38 -20.26 -12.11
CA PRO A 45 6.62 -20.23 -13.56
C PRO A 45 5.86 -19.10 -14.30
N ALA A 46 4.74 -18.64 -13.73
CA ALA A 46 3.92 -17.56 -14.30
C ALA A 46 4.44 -16.15 -13.98
N THR A 47 5.48 -16.01 -13.15
CA THR A 47 6.04 -14.72 -12.76
C THR A 47 7.01 -14.19 -13.82
N THR A 48 6.89 -12.91 -14.14
CA THR A 48 7.84 -12.20 -15.02
C THR A 48 9.10 -11.72 -14.28
N GLY A 49 9.24 -12.02 -13.00
CA GLY A 49 10.32 -11.53 -12.12
C GLY A 49 10.11 -10.10 -11.62
N ARG A 50 8.99 -9.46 -11.98
CA ARG A 50 8.63 -8.10 -11.55
C ARG A 50 7.51 -8.16 -10.52
N ILE A 51 7.73 -7.54 -9.36
CA ILE A 51 6.81 -7.56 -8.24
C ILE A 51 6.57 -6.13 -7.76
N ALA A 52 5.32 -5.79 -7.52
CA ALA A 52 4.88 -4.56 -6.87
C ALA A 52 4.11 -4.90 -5.58
N ALA A 53 4.01 -3.94 -4.68
CA ALA A 53 3.19 -4.04 -3.49
C ALA A 53 1.91 -3.22 -3.67
N LEU A 54 0.79 -3.72 -3.15
CA LEU A 54 -0.48 -2.99 -3.06
C LEU A 54 -1.12 -3.30 -1.73
N GLY A 55 -1.60 -2.28 -1.03
CA GLY A 55 -2.24 -2.47 0.26
C GLY A 55 -3.35 -1.47 0.58
N PHE A 56 -4.21 -1.87 1.49
CA PHE A 56 -5.40 -1.12 1.91
C PHE A 56 -5.36 -0.90 3.42
N CYS A 57 -5.71 0.30 3.88
CA CYS A 57 -5.79 0.60 5.31
C CYS A 57 -4.42 0.38 5.99
N TRP A 58 -4.36 -0.48 7.01
CA TRP A 58 -3.11 -0.94 7.60
C TRP A 58 -2.16 -1.55 6.54
N GLY A 59 -2.69 -2.32 5.60
CA GLY A 59 -1.92 -2.85 4.49
C GLY A 59 -1.39 -1.77 3.54
N GLY A 60 -2.08 -0.63 3.41
CA GLY A 60 -1.60 0.55 2.69
C GLY A 60 -0.36 1.14 3.35
N SER A 61 -0.41 1.38 4.66
CA SER A 61 0.76 1.82 5.44
C SER A 61 1.91 0.79 5.36
N THR A 62 1.56 -0.50 5.40
CA THR A 62 2.55 -1.59 5.24
C THR A 62 3.18 -1.60 3.85
N SER A 63 2.42 -1.34 2.77
CA SER A 63 2.98 -1.22 1.42
C SER A 63 3.96 -0.06 1.30
N PHE A 64 3.66 1.07 1.95
CA PHE A 64 4.58 2.21 1.98
C PHE A 64 5.84 1.88 2.78
N ALA A 65 5.71 1.27 3.96
CA ALA A 65 6.87 0.83 4.75
C ALA A 65 7.69 -0.25 4.01
N TYR A 66 7.04 -1.14 3.26
CA TYR A 66 7.72 -2.19 2.53
C TYR A 66 8.58 -1.66 1.38
N VAL A 67 8.12 -0.64 0.65
CA VAL A 67 8.91 -0.03 -0.43
C VAL A 67 10.14 0.71 0.09
N VAL A 68 10.14 1.17 1.34
CA VAL A 68 11.33 1.72 2.01
C VAL A 68 12.41 0.65 2.18
N THR A 69 12.03 -0.55 2.61
CA THR A 69 12.96 -1.62 2.98
C THR A 69 13.31 -2.56 1.83
N GLN A 70 12.49 -2.59 0.77
CA GLN A 70 12.65 -3.54 -0.34
C GLN A 70 12.96 -2.84 -1.68
N PRO A 71 14.25 -2.61 -2.00
CA PRO A 71 14.67 -1.86 -3.20
C PRO A 71 14.40 -2.60 -4.52
N HIS A 72 14.00 -3.87 -4.46
CA HIS A 72 13.67 -4.66 -5.65
C HIS A 72 12.19 -4.67 -5.99
N LEU A 73 11.35 -3.91 -5.28
CA LEU A 73 9.98 -3.65 -5.73
C LEU A 73 10.01 -2.75 -6.96
N GLN A 74 9.12 -3.02 -7.89
CA GLN A 74 8.98 -2.20 -9.10
C GLN A 74 8.09 -0.98 -8.84
N ALA A 75 7.09 -1.12 -7.98
CA ALA A 75 6.15 -0.07 -7.63
C ALA A 75 5.45 -0.38 -6.30
N ALA A 76 4.87 0.63 -5.66
CA ALA A 76 3.96 0.45 -4.55
C ALA A 76 2.67 1.25 -4.72
N VAL A 77 1.53 0.69 -4.31
CA VAL A 77 0.24 1.38 -4.27
C VAL A 77 -0.31 1.37 -2.86
N VAL A 78 -0.71 2.53 -2.40
CA VAL A 78 -1.16 2.81 -1.03
C VAL A 78 -2.60 3.30 -1.08
N TYR A 79 -3.55 2.51 -0.61
CA TYR A 79 -4.92 2.94 -0.43
C TYR A 79 -5.15 3.32 1.04
N TYR A 80 -5.46 4.60 1.27
CA TYR A 80 -5.78 5.17 2.59
C TYR A 80 -4.88 4.64 3.73
N GLY A 81 -3.58 4.55 3.46
CA GLY A 81 -2.53 4.20 4.41
C GLY A 81 -1.67 5.41 4.76
N THR A 82 -1.12 5.45 5.97
CA THR A 82 -0.20 6.51 6.40
C THR A 82 1.16 6.37 5.72
N SER A 83 1.84 7.48 5.49
CA SER A 83 3.24 7.49 5.05
C SER A 83 4.20 7.16 6.20
N PRO A 84 5.46 6.76 5.92
CA PRO A 84 6.54 6.65 6.91
C PRO A 84 6.69 7.92 7.76
N GLU A 85 7.27 7.78 8.95
CA GLU A 85 7.40 8.90 9.88
C GLU A 85 8.74 9.63 9.77
N ALA A 86 9.83 8.89 9.56
CA ALA A 86 11.16 9.43 9.52
C ALA A 86 11.56 9.91 8.11
N ALA A 87 12.15 11.09 8.01
CA ALA A 87 12.52 11.69 6.73
C ALA A 87 13.60 10.88 5.97
N ASP A 88 14.47 10.20 6.67
CA ASP A 88 15.52 9.36 6.08
C ASP A 88 14.99 8.05 5.48
N GLU A 89 13.80 7.60 5.89
CA GLU A 89 13.13 6.46 5.27
C GLU A 89 12.80 6.73 3.80
N PHE A 90 12.34 7.94 3.47
CA PHE A 90 11.99 8.29 2.09
C PHE A 90 13.20 8.25 1.15
N ALA A 91 14.39 8.60 1.64
CA ALA A 91 15.62 8.56 0.84
C ALA A 91 16.00 7.15 0.36
N GLN A 92 15.46 6.11 0.98
CA GLN A 92 15.70 4.71 0.62
C GLN A 92 14.76 4.20 -0.47
N ILE A 93 13.67 4.93 -0.76
CA ILE A 93 12.66 4.53 -1.74
C ILE A 93 13.22 4.74 -3.14
N VAL A 94 13.29 3.68 -3.94
CA VAL A 94 13.72 3.71 -5.35
C VAL A 94 12.55 3.51 -6.31
N ALA A 95 11.52 2.79 -5.89
CA ALA A 95 10.36 2.50 -6.71
C ALA A 95 9.32 3.64 -6.63
N PRO A 96 8.57 3.91 -7.70
CA PRO A 96 7.49 4.86 -7.66
C PRO A 96 6.36 4.40 -6.72
N VAL A 97 5.71 5.37 -6.08
CA VAL A 97 4.60 5.14 -5.15
C VAL A 97 3.36 5.91 -5.62
N LEU A 98 2.22 5.23 -5.66
CA LEU A 98 0.91 5.81 -5.94
C LEU A 98 0.03 5.72 -4.70
N GLY A 99 -0.49 6.86 -4.26
CA GLY A 99 -1.39 6.97 -3.11
C GLY A 99 -2.82 7.34 -3.52
N HIS A 100 -3.81 6.68 -2.90
CA HIS A 100 -5.23 6.96 -3.05
C HIS A 100 -5.86 7.21 -1.68
N TYR A 101 -6.44 8.41 -1.49
CA TYR A 101 -6.89 8.90 -0.20
C TYR A 101 -8.30 9.48 -0.31
N GLY A 102 -9.12 9.28 0.72
CA GLY A 102 -10.39 9.97 0.84
C GLY A 102 -10.19 11.33 1.51
N GLU A 103 -10.86 12.39 1.02
CA GLU A 103 -10.76 13.74 1.57
C GLU A 103 -11.10 13.77 3.08
N ASP A 104 -12.10 13.00 3.50
CA ASP A 104 -12.56 12.96 4.90
C ASP A 104 -11.78 11.95 5.77
N ASP A 105 -10.53 11.65 5.43
CA ASP A 105 -9.63 10.82 6.25
C ASP A 105 -8.47 11.66 6.81
N GLU A 106 -8.79 12.64 7.66
CA GLU A 106 -7.83 13.61 8.22
C GLU A 106 -6.61 12.93 8.84
N ARG A 107 -6.80 11.83 9.58
CA ARG A 107 -5.72 11.09 10.22
C ARG A 107 -4.67 10.58 9.22
N VAL A 108 -5.09 10.08 8.08
CA VAL A 108 -4.19 9.60 7.03
C VAL A 108 -3.65 10.77 6.23
N ASN A 109 -4.52 11.70 5.83
CA ASN A 109 -4.16 12.83 4.97
C ASN A 109 -3.13 13.76 5.62
N SER A 110 -3.12 13.88 6.96
CA SER A 110 -2.08 14.64 7.69
C SER A 110 -0.66 14.10 7.48
N THR A 111 -0.51 12.87 6.96
CA THR A 111 0.80 12.26 6.68
C THR A 111 1.28 12.45 5.24
N ILE A 112 0.41 12.91 4.32
CA ILE A 112 0.73 13.05 2.89
C ILE A 112 1.78 14.15 2.65
N PRO A 113 1.67 15.37 3.22
CA PRO A 113 2.59 16.46 2.90
C PRO A 113 4.06 16.12 3.14
N ARG A 114 4.39 15.39 4.22
CA ARG A 114 5.78 14.97 4.46
C ARG A 114 6.32 14.02 3.40
N ALA A 115 5.47 13.14 2.85
CA ALA A 115 5.89 12.24 1.77
C ALA A 115 6.08 13.02 0.47
N GLU A 116 5.18 13.95 0.15
CA GLU A 116 5.31 14.82 -1.02
C GLU A 116 6.59 15.66 -0.94
N GLU A 117 6.86 16.29 0.23
CA GLU A 117 8.05 17.10 0.43
C GLU A 117 9.34 16.27 0.35
N ALA A 118 9.36 15.07 0.94
CA ALA A 118 10.56 14.23 1.00
C ALA A 118 10.88 13.56 -0.34
N MET A 119 9.88 13.27 -1.18
CA MET A 119 10.03 12.53 -2.43
C MET A 119 10.12 13.41 -3.69
N VAL A 120 10.45 14.71 -3.54
CA VAL A 120 10.56 15.66 -4.67
C VAL A 120 11.77 15.39 -5.57
N THR A 121 12.86 14.85 -5.02
CA THR A 121 14.15 14.75 -5.72
C THR A 121 14.47 13.30 -6.10
N GLY A 122 14.15 12.91 -7.31
CA GLY A 122 14.53 11.62 -7.89
C GLY A 122 13.65 10.43 -7.54
N GLN A 123 12.67 10.62 -6.68
CA GLN A 123 11.64 9.64 -6.32
C GLN A 123 10.29 10.10 -6.86
N SER A 124 9.39 9.18 -7.14
CA SER A 124 8.05 9.49 -7.65
C SER A 124 6.99 9.11 -6.63
N PHE A 125 6.33 10.11 -6.06
CA PHE A 125 5.11 9.93 -5.27
C PHE A 125 3.97 10.70 -5.92
N GLU A 126 2.93 9.98 -6.33
CA GLU A 126 1.68 10.54 -6.83
C GLU A 126 0.62 10.36 -5.77
N SER A 127 0.04 11.43 -5.25
CA SER A 127 -1.06 11.40 -4.29
C SER A 127 -2.36 11.84 -4.94
N ASN A 128 -3.43 11.06 -4.78
CA ASN A 128 -4.76 11.35 -5.28
C ASN A 128 -5.75 11.42 -4.10
N ILE A 129 -6.32 12.59 -3.85
CA ILE A 129 -7.31 12.82 -2.81
C ILE A 129 -8.69 12.95 -3.47
N TYR A 130 -9.64 12.12 -3.07
CA TYR A 130 -10.97 12.04 -3.66
C TYR A 130 -11.99 12.77 -2.81
N ALA A 131 -12.62 13.81 -3.41
CA ALA A 131 -13.56 14.70 -2.73
C ALA A 131 -14.74 13.94 -2.10
N GLY A 132 -15.02 14.23 -0.84
CA GLY A 132 -16.10 13.65 -0.03
C GLY A 132 -15.96 12.16 0.30
N ALA A 133 -14.93 11.47 -0.23
CA ALA A 133 -14.70 10.07 0.09
C ALA A 133 -14.08 9.91 1.48
N GLY A 134 -14.38 8.80 2.13
CA GLY A 134 -13.86 8.48 3.46
C GLY A 134 -12.81 7.39 3.46
N HIS A 135 -12.31 7.09 4.67
CA HIS A 135 -11.42 5.95 4.87
C HIS A 135 -12.08 4.64 4.42
N GLY A 136 -11.37 3.85 3.62
CA GLY A 136 -11.87 2.55 3.16
C GLY A 136 -12.91 2.64 2.05
N PHE A 137 -12.93 3.69 1.24
CA PHE A 137 -13.93 3.96 0.21
C PHE A 137 -14.13 2.79 -0.79
N LEU A 138 -13.09 2.01 -1.11
CA LEU A 138 -13.24 0.82 -1.97
C LEU A 138 -14.16 -0.26 -1.40
N ARG A 139 -14.26 -0.37 -0.07
CA ARG A 139 -15.12 -1.34 0.59
C ARG A 139 -16.51 -0.79 0.91
N ALA A 140 -16.60 0.50 1.13
CA ALA A 140 -17.81 1.20 1.57
C ALA A 140 -18.40 2.06 0.45
N GLN A 141 -18.55 1.48 -0.75
CA GLN A 141 -18.94 2.21 -1.97
C GLN A 141 -20.35 2.84 -1.89
N ASP A 142 -21.25 2.21 -1.14
CA ASP A 142 -22.63 2.71 -0.97
C ASP A 142 -22.73 3.89 -0.01
N ASP A 143 -21.64 4.21 0.71
CA ASP A 143 -21.62 5.30 1.69
C ASP A 143 -21.33 6.66 1.04
N ARG A 144 -21.57 7.73 1.82
CA ARG A 144 -21.19 9.12 1.49
C ARG A 144 -21.81 9.65 0.18
N GLU A 145 -23.11 9.39 -0.01
CA GLU A 145 -23.87 9.92 -1.15
C GLU A 145 -23.19 9.63 -2.51
N GLY A 146 -22.57 8.45 -2.63
CA GLY A 146 -21.86 8.00 -3.81
C GLY A 146 -20.44 8.57 -3.99
N ALA A 147 -19.91 9.35 -3.05
CA ALA A 147 -18.53 9.84 -3.14
C ALA A 147 -17.51 8.70 -3.07
N ASN A 148 -17.77 7.70 -2.22
CA ASN A 148 -16.92 6.51 -2.14
C ASN A 148 -16.94 5.68 -3.44
N LEU A 149 -18.09 5.58 -4.10
CA LEU A 149 -18.21 4.91 -5.40
C LEU A 149 -17.39 5.65 -6.46
N ARG A 150 -17.60 6.97 -6.59
CA ARG A 150 -16.83 7.80 -7.55
C ARG A 150 -15.33 7.70 -7.32
N ALA A 151 -14.89 7.73 -6.05
CA ALA A 151 -13.48 7.53 -5.69
C ALA A 151 -12.97 6.15 -6.13
N SER A 152 -13.76 5.10 -5.94
CA SER A 152 -13.42 3.73 -6.34
C SER A 152 -13.30 3.58 -7.85
N GLU A 153 -14.22 4.17 -8.60
CA GLU A 153 -14.25 4.16 -10.06
C GLU A 153 -13.07 4.95 -10.67
N ALA A 154 -12.56 5.97 -9.99
CA ALA A 154 -11.37 6.71 -10.41
C ALA A 154 -10.06 6.01 -9.99
N ALA A 155 -9.97 5.56 -8.74
CA ALA A 155 -8.74 5.02 -8.16
C ALA A 155 -8.30 3.69 -8.78
N TRP A 156 -9.24 2.78 -9.03
CA TRP A 156 -8.89 1.45 -9.50
C TRP A 156 -8.31 1.44 -10.93
N PRO A 157 -8.90 2.12 -11.93
CA PRO A 157 -8.28 2.25 -13.25
C PRO A 157 -6.90 2.91 -13.20
N ARG A 158 -6.71 3.96 -12.40
CA ARG A 158 -5.40 4.63 -12.23
C ARG A 158 -4.35 3.68 -11.65
N THR A 159 -4.72 2.84 -10.68
CA THR A 159 -3.84 1.78 -10.16
C THR A 159 -3.37 0.82 -11.26
N LEU A 160 -4.30 0.35 -12.10
CA LEU A 160 -3.97 -0.57 -13.18
C LEU A 160 -3.09 0.09 -14.25
N GLU A 161 -3.34 1.35 -14.58
CA GLU A 161 -2.53 2.14 -15.49
C GLU A 161 -1.11 2.34 -14.93
N PHE A 162 -0.99 2.75 -13.67
CA PHE A 162 0.29 2.94 -12.98
C PHE A 162 1.16 1.69 -13.03
N PHE A 163 0.60 0.51 -12.73
CA PHE A 163 1.36 -0.73 -12.84
C PHE A 163 1.76 -1.07 -14.28
N ARG A 164 0.88 -0.81 -15.27
CA ARG A 164 1.22 -1.04 -16.69
C ARG A 164 2.35 -0.15 -17.15
N GLU A 165 2.31 1.14 -16.81
CA GLU A 165 3.35 2.12 -17.15
C GLU A 165 4.69 1.73 -16.55
N ASP A 166 4.71 1.38 -15.26
CA ASP A 166 5.95 1.06 -14.58
C ASP A 166 6.54 -0.27 -15.06
N PHE A 167 5.72 -1.31 -15.20
CA PHE A 167 6.18 -2.58 -15.73
C PHE A 167 6.64 -2.50 -17.20
N ALA A 168 6.11 -1.58 -18.00
CA ALA A 168 6.59 -1.33 -19.35
C ALA A 168 7.95 -0.63 -19.37
N ARG A 169 8.16 0.39 -18.51
CA ARG A 169 9.45 1.11 -18.41
C ARG A 169 10.59 0.17 -18.06
N THR A 170 10.40 -0.69 -17.08
CA THR A 170 11.43 -1.64 -16.64
C THR A 170 11.70 -2.76 -17.62
N ALA A 171 10.81 -3.04 -18.58
CA ALA A 171 11.05 -4.00 -19.66
C ALA A 171 12.00 -3.44 -20.74
N ASN A 172 11.97 -2.12 -20.99
CA ASN A 172 12.75 -1.47 -22.03
C ASN A 172 14.18 -1.11 -21.60
N ASN A 173 14.49 -1.20 -20.30
CA ASN A 173 15.82 -0.89 -19.75
C ASN A 173 16.71 -2.13 -19.55
N ARG A 174 16.35 -3.26 -20.11
CA ARG A 174 17.13 -4.51 -20.13
C ARG A 174 17.48 -4.88 -21.56
#